data_ed7e8edd5f8545a77aa55461c1e436bb
#
_entry.id   ed7e8edd5f8545a77aa55461c1e436bb
#
_cell.length_a   1.000
_cell.length_b   1.000
_cell.length_c   1.000
_cell.angle_alpha   90.00
_cell.angle_beta   90.00
_cell.angle_gamma   90.00
#
_symmetry.space_group_name_H-M   'P 1'
#
loop_
_entity.id
_entity.type
_entity.pdbx_description
1 polymer ?
#
loop_
_entity_poly.entity_id
_entity_poly.type
_entity_poly.pdbx_seq_one_letter_code
_entity_poly.pdbx_strand_id
1 'polypeptide(L)'
;MAKKKSQSKTQDRTALEQSQTADIAWLSNQWQEHPVIGLTPRRLHQLLTDAEQGNLQAQADLFSDMEERDGHIFSEMDKRKKGVNGLNWGVTPPKNPSEAERKIADEVTEWIDDIKDFEMFLFDAMDGVGHGYSCQEIEWQQLGSLWLPKSFEHVNPRNFMTPYDQPNELRLNDGSPQGAAFWEYGWFIHRHKAKSGYIARAGLHRVLSWSFLFKNYGIRDVMEFLETYGLPSKIGKYPSGATETEKLTLLRAVMSIGRNAGGIIPNGMSIDFEAATDGDTKNHFDLIKWCEQTQSKVIVGGTLLSQADGKTSTNAQSQTHEIQFEKLVKSDAKQLARSINDCLIKCLMQLNYPEIAPDRYPSFYFDTTDTEDIEVFSDALPKLVEIGFKIPRGWAHEKLGIPEPADDKEPVLEMVQPVQTIPNLAANTYMPQLLNSLIAANNQIPVDEQAIQLLLNDQAKQAQLTSEAWMKDLIAKIQAGQNDEDILAILSELYPTEDEPALQEKLTRLFFAAEVFGRLSTEAEADNG
;
A
#
# COMPACT_ATOMS: atom_id res chain seq x y z
N MET A 1 50.94 29.84 28.64
CA MET A 1 50.16 28.80 28.00
C MET A 1 49.30 28.07 29.04
N ALA A 2 48.06 28.48 29.20
CA ALA A 2 47.14 27.88 30.17
C ALA A 2 46.37 26.73 29.46
N LYS A 3 46.57 25.50 29.94
CA LYS A 3 45.81 24.33 29.53
C LYS A 3 44.34 24.52 29.93
N LYS A 4 43.45 24.75 28.96
CA LYS A 4 42.01 24.61 29.14
C LYS A 4 41.71 23.15 29.50
N LYS A 5 41.34 22.89 30.79
CA LYS A 5 40.72 21.65 31.19
C LYS A 5 39.38 21.53 30.44
N SER A 6 39.27 20.55 29.60
CA SER A 6 37.99 20.07 29.06
C SER A 6 37.15 19.61 30.24
N GLN A 7 36.11 20.35 30.59
CA GLN A 7 35.06 19.84 31.47
C GLN A 7 34.33 18.77 30.66
N SER A 8 34.45 17.51 31.06
CA SER A 8 33.57 16.45 30.62
C SER A 8 32.17 16.85 31.08
N LYS A 9 31.26 17.09 30.11
CA LYS A 9 29.84 17.19 30.39
C LYS A 9 29.44 15.87 31.04
N THR A 10 29.04 15.91 32.32
CA THR A 10 28.35 14.79 32.95
C THR A 10 27.09 14.54 32.12
N GLN A 11 26.98 13.38 31.50
CA GLN A 11 25.80 13.02 30.74
C GLN A 11 24.62 12.92 31.71
N ASP A 12 23.55 13.61 31.37
CA ASP A 12 22.32 13.54 32.15
C ASP A 12 21.64 12.20 31.89
N ARG A 13 21.54 11.35 32.90
CA ARG A 13 20.97 10.00 32.83
C ARG A 13 19.57 9.89 33.45
N THR A 14 18.92 11.00 33.72
CA THR A 14 17.60 11.04 34.37
C THR A 14 16.57 10.23 33.61
N ALA A 15 16.60 10.27 32.27
CA ALA A 15 15.68 9.54 31.43
C ALA A 15 15.80 7.99 31.49
N LEU A 16 16.90 7.45 32.02
CA LEU A 16 17.07 6.01 32.22
C LEU A 16 16.27 5.45 33.40
N GLU A 17 15.91 6.32 34.35
CA GLU A 17 15.25 5.93 35.59
C GLU A 17 13.82 6.49 35.73
N GLN A 18 13.48 7.54 34.97
CA GLN A 18 12.24 8.30 35.14
C GLN A 18 11.63 8.65 33.77
N SER A 19 10.28 8.67 33.71
CA SER A 19 9.52 9.14 32.54
C SER A 19 9.37 10.67 32.61
N GLN A 20 9.72 11.35 31.52
CA GLN A 20 9.59 12.81 31.45
C GLN A 20 8.11 13.22 31.28
N THR A 21 7.30 12.44 30.62
CA THR A 21 5.87 12.72 30.46
C THR A 21 5.14 12.64 31.80
N ALA A 22 5.54 11.74 32.68
CA ALA A 22 4.98 11.62 34.03
C ALA A 22 5.37 12.79 34.95
N ASP A 23 6.52 13.43 34.72
CA ASP A 23 7.00 14.57 35.51
C ASP A 23 6.29 15.89 35.14
N ILE A 24 5.76 16.00 33.93
CA ILE A 24 5.07 17.20 33.43
C ILE A 24 3.58 17.13 33.73
N ALA A 25 3.14 17.65 34.88
CA ALA A 25 1.75 17.66 35.32
C ALA A 25 0.79 18.37 34.33
N TRP A 26 1.27 19.24 33.45
CA TRP A 26 0.49 19.96 32.45
C TRP A 26 -0.08 19.04 31.36
N LEU A 27 0.59 17.97 30.99
CA LEU A 27 0.21 17.07 29.91
C LEU A 27 -1.09 16.29 30.19
N SER A 28 -1.47 16.12 31.46
CA SER A 28 -2.59 15.25 31.87
C SER A 28 -3.95 15.93 31.95
N ASN A 29 -4.07 17.26 31.85
CA ASN A 29 -5.27 17.99 32.31
C ASN A 29 -5.92 18.95 31.31
N GLN A 30 -5.67 18.83 30.00
CA GLN A 30 -6.26 19.77 29.03
C GLN A 30 -7.54 19.22 28.39
N TRP A 31 -8.69 19.67 28.92
CA TRP A 31 -9.99 19.57 28.27
C TRP A 31 -10.19 20.81 27.39
N GLN A 32 -10.05 20.67 26.07
CA GLN A 32 -10.43 21.73 25.13
C GLN A 32 -11.59 21.25 24.25
N GLU A 33 -12.40 22.20 23.77
CA GLU A 33 -13.40 21.90 22.74
C GLU A 33 -12.72 21.30 21.53
N HIS A 34 -13.25 20.19 21.04
CA HIS A 34 -12.72 19.45 19.92
C HIS A 34 -12.67 20.33 18.66
N PRO A 35 -11.52 20.48 17.97
CA PRO A 35 -11.34 21.46 16.90
C PRO A 35 -12.24 21.23 15.69
N VAL A 36 -12.72 20.00 15.49
CA VAL A 36 -13.61 19.64 14.36
C VAL A 36 -15.04 20.11 14.55
N ILE A 37 -15.48 20.35 15.80
CA ILE A 37 -16.84 20.87 16.05
C ILE A 37 -16.96 22.28 15.47
N GLY A 38 -17.85 22.44 14.46
CA GLY A 38 -18.07 23.72 13.77
C GLY A 38 -16.86 24.17 12.94
N LEU A 39 -16.08 23.23 12.38
CA LEU A 39 -14.96 23.55 11.50
C LEU A 39 -15.45 24.27 10.25
N THR A 40 -14.94 25.49 10.03
CA THR A 40 -15.16 26.31 8.85
C THR A 40 -13.85 26.62 8.15
N PRO A 41 -13.85 27.05 6.87
CA PRO A 41 -12.61 27.43 6.17
C PRO A 41 -11.80 28.48 6.93
N ARG A 42 -12.47 29.45 7.57
CA ARG A 42 -11.82 30.49 8.37
C ARG A 42 -11.17 29.91 9.61
N ARG A 43 -11.87 29.03 10.34
CA ARG A 43 -11.34 28.37 11.55
C ARG A 43 -10.19 27.45 11.21
N LEU A 44 -10.29 26.68 10.11
CA LEU A 44 -9.19 25.86 9.62
C LEU A 44 -7.94 26.70 9.31
N HIS A 45 -8.11 27.80 8.56
CA HIS A 45 -6.99 28.69 8.26
C HIS A 45 -6.33 29.24 9.52
N GLN A 46 -7.12 29.69 10.51
CA GLN A 46 -6.61 30.20 11.78
C GLN A 46 -5.82 29.14 12.53
N LEU A 47 -6.38 27.93 12.68
CA LEU A 47 -5.76 26.81 13.36
C LEU A 47 -4.42 26.43 12.74
N LEU A 48 -4.36 26.37 11.40
CA LEU A 48 -3.11 26.11 10.68
C LEU A 48 -2.09 27.24 10.82
N THR A 49 -2.54 28.48 10.99
CA THR A 49 -1.68 29.65 11.23
C THR A 49 -1.12 29.63 12.65
N ASP A 50 -1.95 29.31 13.64
CA ASP A 50 -1.54 29.19 15.05
C ASP A 50 -0.47 28.11 15.24
N ALA A 51 -0.58 27.00 14.48
CA ALA A 51 0.45 25.96 14.46
C ALA A 51 1.79 26.46 13.90
N GLU A 52 1.78 27.34 12.90
CA GLU A 52 3.01 27.95 12.38
C GLU A 52 3.67 28.90 13.39
N GLN A 53 2.90 29.40 14.36
CA GLN A 53 3.41 30.22 15.47
C GLN A 53 3.89 29.38 16.66
N GLY A 54 3.83 28.06 16.54
CA GLY A 54 4.36 27.13 17.54
C GLY A 54 3.31 26.33 18.32
N ASN A 55 2.05 26.72 18.29
CA ASN A 55 0.97 26.00 18.96
C ASN A 55 0.47 24.85 18.08
N LEU A 56 1.08 23.66 18.22
CA LEU A 56 0.73 22.48 17.41
C LEU A 56 -0.52 21.75 17.91
N GLN A 57 -1.00 22.00 19.13
CA GLN A 57 -2.01 21.20 19.80
C GLN A 57 -3.30 21.07 18.97
N ALA A 58 -3.92 22.20 18.59
CA ALA A 58 -5.18 22.17 17.87
C ALA A 58 -5.05 21.58 16.45
N GLN A 59 -3.87 21.74 15.83
CA GLN A 59 -3.56 21.08 14.55
C GLN A 59 -3.44 19.58 14.73
N ALA A 60 -2.76 19.10 15.78
CA ALA A 60 -2.61 17.69 16.07
C ALA A 60 -3.97 17.03 16.37
N ASP A 61 -4.80 17.66 17.17
CA ASP A 61 -6.16 17.18 17.47
C ASP A 61 -7.01 17.09 16.19
N LEU A 62 -6.93 18.07 15.29
CA LEU A 62 -7.61 18.02 13.99
C LEU A 62 -7.09 16.84 13.13
N PHE A 63 -5.80 16.63 13.08
CA PHE A 63 -5.19 15.58 12.26
C PHE A 63 -5.55 14.19 12.75
N SER A 64 -5.56 13.96 14.06
CA SER A 64 -6.04 12.71 14.66
C SER A 64 -7.52 12.47 14.34
N ASP A 65 -8.37 13.50 14.47
CA ASP A 65 -9.79 13.43 14.12
C ASP A 65 -10.03 13.11 12.64
N MET A 66 -9.17 13.58 11.76
CA MET A 66 -9.29 13.28 10.32
C MET A 66 -9.09 11.79 10.04
N GLU A 67 -8.13 11.14 10.68
CA GLU A 67 -7.94 9.70 10.56
C GLU A 67 -9.09 8.92 11.22
N GLU A 68 -9.60 9.36 12.37
CA GLU A 68 -10.67 8.65 13.09
C GLU A 68 -12.05 8.75 12.40
N ARG A 69 -12.34 9.85 11.72
CA ARG A 69 -13.68 10.15 11.16
C ARG A 69 -13.81 9.94 9.66
N ASP A 70 -12.72 10.02 8.93
CA ASP A 70 -12.71 9.77 7.49
C ASP A 70 -12.15 8.40 7.19
N GLY A 71 -13.03 7.42 6.96
CA GLY A 71 -12.64 6.04 6.68
C GLY A 71 -11.77 5.90 5.43
N HIS A 72 -11.83 6.84 4.48
CA HIS A 72 -10.96 6.82 3.31
C HIS A 72 -9.54 7.26 3.68
N ILE A 73 -9.40 8.36 4.44
CA ILE A 73 -8.08 8.80 4.95
C ILE A 73 -7.46 7.71 5.81
N PHE A 74 -8.24 7.13 6.75
CA PHE A 74 -7.78 6.04 7.60
C PHE A 74 -7.22 4.86 6.78
N SER A 75 -8.00 4.38 5.81
CA SER A 75 -7.60 3.23 4.99
C SER A 75 -6.32 3.48 4.19
N GLU A 76 -6.17 4.67 3.60
CA GLU A 76 -4.99 5.01 2.80
C GLU A 76 -3.75 5.23 3.68
N MET A 77 -3.90 5.86 4.85
CA MET A 77 -2.82 6.04 5.82
C MET A 77 -2.37 4.70 6.42
N ASP A 78 -3.31 3.82 6.75
CA ASP A 78 -3.03 2.48 7.27
C ASP A 78 -2.20 1.65 6.27
N LYS A 79 -2.58 1.66 4.98
CA LYS A 79 -1.79 1.01 3.91
C LYS A 79 -0.37 1.55 3.86
N ARG A 80 -0.20 2.87 3.96
CA ARG A 80 1.12 3.51 3.88
C ARG A 80 1.98 3.19 5.11
N LYS A 81 1.40 3.22 6.32
CA LYS A 81 2.07 2.83 7.56
C LYS A 81 2.50 1.35 7.49
N LYS A 82 1.60 0.44 7.11
CA LYS A 82 1.87 -0.99 6.97
C LYS A 82 2.84 -1.33 5.84
N GLY A 83 2.88 -0.55 4.78
CA GLY A 83 3.84 -0.72 3.69
C GLY A 83 5.28 -0.61 4.15
N VAL A 84 5.61 0.31 5.07
CA VAL A 84 6.95 0.42 5.65
C VAL A 84 7.19 -0.67 6.71
N ASN A 85 6.18 -0.96 7.52
CA ASN A 85 6.27 -1.97 8.58
C ASN A 85 6.53 -3.39 8.04
N GLY A 86 6.06 -3.68 6.81
CA GLY A 86 6.29 -4.96 6.14
C GLY A 86 7.64 -5.12 5.45
N LEU A 87 8.52 -4.11 5.50
CA LEU A 87 9.86 -4.21 4.91
C LEU A 87 10.81 -4.96 5.84
N ASN A 88 11.64 -5.83 5.26
CA ASN A 88 12.75 -6.40 6.00
C ASN A 88 13.74 -5.32 6.41
N TRP A 89 14.38 -5.49 7.55
CA TRP A 89 15.38 -4.57 8.07
C TRP A 89 16.64 -5.31 8.51
N GLY A 90 17.71 -4.56 8.72
CA GLY A 90 18.95 -5.10 9.25
C GLY A 90 19.87 -4.00 9.76
N VAL A 91 21.01 -4.40 10.31
CA VAL A 91 22.06 -3.49 10.78
C VAL A 91 23.35 -3.80 10.05
N THR A 92 23.93 -2.78 9.40
CA THR A 92 25.22 -2.92 8.70
C THR A 92 26.34 -2.32 9.52
N PRO A 93 27.52 -2.97 9.56
CA PRO A 93 28.72 -2.38 10.18
C PRO A 93 29.19 -1.16 9.36
N PRO A 94 30.06 -0.30 9.95
CA PRO A 94 30.61 0.85 9.23
C PRO A 94 31.47 0.44 8.04
N LYS A 95 31.80 1.40 7.17
CA LYS A 95 32.65 1.14 6.00
C LYS A 95 34.02 0.60 6.42
N ASN A 96 34.48 -0.47 5.75
CA ASN A 96 35.72 -1.18 6.06
C ASN A 96 35.81 -1.60 7.55
N PRO A 97 34.88 -2.44 8.03
CA PRO A 97 34.78 -2.78 9.44
C PRO A 97 35.92 -3.71 9.89
N SER A 98 36.37 -3.52 11.12
CA SER A 98 37.14 -4.50 11.86
C SER A 98 36.28 -5.69 12.29
N GLU A 99 36.90 -6.81 12.70
CA GLU A 99 36.14 -7.94 13.26
C GLU A 99 35.30 -7.59 14.49
N ALA A 100 35.84 -6.70 15.33
CA ALA A 100 35.12 -6.21 16.51
C ALA A 100 33.87 -5.41 16.12
N GLU A 101 33.97 -4.56 15.10
CA GLU A 101 32.84 -3.74 14.63
C GLU A 101 31.76 -4.59 13.94
N ARG A 102 32.13 -5.71 13.30
CA ARG A 102 31.14 -6.68 12.77
C ARG A 102 30.37 -7.34 13.90
N LYS A 103 31.06 -7.84 14.92
CA LYS A 103 30.43 -8.44 16.10
C LYS A 103 29.47 -7.46 16.80
N ILE A 104 29.86 -6.19 16.91
CA ILE A 104 28.99 -5.17 17.49
C ILE A 104 27.75 -4.94 16.61
N ALA A 105 27.88 -4.96 15.29
CA ALA A 105 26.71 -4.84 14.42
C ALA A 105 25.76 -6.05 14.57
N ASP A 106 26.32 -7.27 14.70
CA ASP A 106 25.54 -8.48 14.97
C ASP A 106 24.85 -8.40 16.35
N GLU A 107 25.56 -7.97 17.41
CA GLU A 107 24.98 -7.76 18.75
C GLU A 107 23.86 -6.71 18.73
N VAL A 108 24.04 -5.60 18.01
CA VAL A 108 22.98 -4.57 17.87
C VAL A 108 21.77 -5.12 17.12
N THR A 109 21.97 -6.00 16.14
CA THR A 109 20.88 -6.69 15.45
C THR A 109 20.09 -7.56 16.43
N GLU A 110 20.78 -8.39 17.24
CA GLU A 110 20.15 -9.22 18.28
C GLU A 110 19.38 -8.37 19.29
N TRP A 111 19.94 -7.23 19.73
CA TRP A 111 19.26 -6.34 20.69
C TRP A 111 17.98 -5.73 20.12
N ILE A 112 17.93 -5.44 18.82
CA ILE A 112 16.73 -4.91 18.17
C ILE A 112 15.71 -6.01 17.97
N ASP A 113 16.13 -7.22 17.59
CA ASP A 113 15.26 -8.40 17.46
C ASP A 113 14.61 -8.78 18.80
N ASP A 114 15.32 -8.59 19.92
CA ASP A 114 14.82 -8.85 21.27
C ASP A 114 13.82 -7.80 21.77
N ILE A 115 13.65 -6.67 21.07
CA ILE A 115 12.66 -5.64 21.45
C ILE A 115 11.25 -6.21 21.19
N LYS A 116 10.50 -6.39 22.25
CA LYS A 116 9.10 -6.76 22.15
C LYS A 116 8.34 -5.66 21.41
N ASP A 117 7.46 -6.08 20.51
CA ASP A 117 6.59 -5.17 19.76
C ASP A 117 7.35 -4.12 18.91
N PHE A 118 8.53 -4.49 18.36
CA PHE A 118 9.29 -3.60 17.47
C PHE A 118 8.47 -3.17 16.24
N GLU A 119 7.60 -4.05 15.73
CA GLU A 119 6.68 -3.70 14.65
C GLU A 119 5.68 -2.61 15.06
N MET A 120 5.19 -2.63 16.31
CA MET A 120 4.31 -1.58 16.84
C MET A 120 5.05 -0.26 16.98
N PHE A 121 6.31 -0.30 17.45
CA PHE A 121 7.18 0.87 17.48
C PHE A 121 7.34 1.50 16.09
N LEU A 122 7.58 0.69 15.05
CA LEU A 122 7.68 1.17 13.67
C LEU A 122 6.37 1.76 13.17
N PHE A 123 5.25 1.10 13.48
CA PHE A 123 3.92 1.57 13.10
C PHE A 123 3.60 2.94 13.72
N ASP A 124 3.86 3.10 15.01
CA ASP A 124 3.66 4.36 15.75
C ASP A 124 4.61 5.46 15.25
N ALA A 125 5.83 5.11 14.87
CA ALA A 125 6.76 6.06 14.27
C ALA A 125 6.23 6.59 12.93
N MET A 126 5.54 5.76 12.15
CA MET A 126 4.95 6.15 10.87
C MET A 126 3.75 7.10 11.01
N ASP A 127 3.22 7.33 12.20
CA ASP A 127 2.26 8.41 12.46
C ASP A 127 2.82 9.79 12.08
N GLY A 128 4.13 9.91 12.08
CA GLY A 128 4.85 11.08 11.58
C GLY A 128 4.53 11.44 10.12
N VAL A 129 4.05 10.53 9.28
CA VAL A 129 3.65 10.82 7.89
C VAL A 129 2.49 11.83 7.87
N GLY A 130 1.50 11.60 8.72
CA GLY A 130 0.33 12.46 8.85
C GLY A 130 0.63 13.78 9.54
N HIS A 131 1.25 13.72 10.70
CA HIS A 131 1.50 14.85 11.59
C HIS A 131 2.75 15.68 11.22
N GLY A 132 3.73 15.08 10.52
CA GLY A 132 5.07 15.65 10.24
C GLY A 132 6.11 15.25 11.29
N TYR A 133 5.69 14.66 12.39
CA TYR A 133 6.53 14.11 13.45
C TYR A 133 5.76 13.04 14.24
N SER A 134 6.50 12.09 14.78
CA SER A 134 6.03 11.15 15.80
C SER A 134 7.09 11.03 16.88
N CYS A 135 6.68 10.99 18.13
CA CYS A 135 7.58 10.89 19.27
C CYS A 135 7.15 9.76 20.19
N GLN A 136 8.12 8.97 20.60
CA GLN A 136 7.91 7.88 21.54
C GLN A 136 8.89 8.04 22.70
N GLU A 137 8.42 7.88 23.92
CA GLU A 137 9.25 7.85 25.11
C GLU A 137 9.85 6.45 25.26
N ILE A 138 11.16 6.37 25.53
CA ILE A 138 11.89 5.11 25.64
C ILE A 138 11.97 4.72 27.11
N GLU A 139 11.40 3.59 27.47
CA GLU A 139 11.63 2.96 28.77
C GLU A 139 12.87 2.07 28.68
N TRP A 140 13.88 2.33 29.52
CA TRP A 140 15.12 1.59 29.52
C TRP A 140 15.12 0.50 30.59
N GLN A 141 15.83 -0.59 30.34
CA GLN A 141 16.15 -1.63 31.33
C GLN A 141 17.64 -1.92 31.34
N GLN A 142 18.15 -2.24 32.51
CA GLN A 142 19.52 -2.68 32.66
C GLN A 142 19.58 -4.20 32.81
N LEU A 143 20.24 -4.86 31.85
CA LEU A 143 20.47 -6.30 31.86
C LEU A 143 21.98 -6.55 32.07
N GLY A 144 22.37 -6.80 33.31
CA GLY A 144 23.80 -6.88 33.67
C GLY A 144 24.51 -5.54 33.51
N SER A 145 25.42 -5.46 32.53
CA SER A 145 26.12 -4.20 32.19
C SER A 145 25.50 -3.43 31.05
N LEU A 146 24.51 -4.02 30.34
CA LEU A 146 23.91 -3.46 29.13
C LEU A 146 22.67 -2.65 29.46
N TRP A 147 22.52 -1.51 28.80
CA TRP A 147 21.31 -0.72 28.76
C TRP A 147 20.57 -0.99 27.45
N LEU A 148 19.39 -1.57 27.55
CA LEU A 148 18.55 -1.92 26.40
C LEU A 148 17.15 -1.28 26.53
N PRO A 149 16.50 -0.92 25.43
CA PRO A 149 15.13 -0.44 25.47
C PRO A 149 14.21 -1.60 25.92
N LYS A 150 13.33 -1.31 26.87
CA LYS A 150 12.33 -2.25 27.36
C LYS A 150 11.02 -2.12 26.58
N SER A 151 10.59 -0.88 26.35
CA SER A 151 9.37 -0.54 25.61
C SER A 151 9.47 0.88 25.05
N PHE A 152 8.59 1.14 24.09
CA PHE A 152 8.40 2.46 23.51
C PHE A 152 6.94 2.87 23.75
N GLU A 153 6.72 4.06 24.29
CA GLU A 153 5.38 4.58 24.53
C GLU A 153 5.10 5.75 23.59
N HIS A 154 4.13 5.59 22.70
CA HIS A 154 3.71 6.64 21.78
C HIS A 154 3.07 7.80 22.56
N VAL A 155 3.60 8.98 22.38
CA VAL A 155 3.09 10.19 23.04
C VAL A 155 2.28 11.00 22.03
N ASN A 156 1.02 11.27 22.38
CA ASN A 156 0.10 11.96 21.49
C ASN A 156 0.71 13.27 20.93
N PRO A 157 0.67 13.50 19.62
CA PRO A 157 1.24 14.68 18.95
C PRO A 157 0.77 16.03 19.51
N ARG A 158 -0.41 16.10 20.16
CA ARG A 158 -0.92 17.31 20.82
C ARG A 158 -0.04 17.82 21.97
N ASN A 159 0.78 16.93 22.55
CA ASN A 159 1.63 17.24 23.71
C ASN A 159 2.93 17.95 23.32
N PHE A 160 3.11 18.25 22.05
CA PHE A 160 4.33 18.90 21.56
C PHE A 160 4.04 20.30 21.04
N MET A 161 5.10 21.10 20.99
CA MET A 161 5.09 22.46 20.47
C MET A 161 6.42 22.78 19.78
N THR A 162 6.48 23.90 19.08
CA THR A 162 7.74 24.48 18.62
C THR A 162 7.90 25.88 19.20
N PRO A 163 9.07 26.29 19.69
CA PRO A 163 9.30 27.69 20.06
C PRO A 163 9.08 28.61 18.85
N TYR A 164 8.55 29.79 19.07
CA TYR A 164 8.26 30.75 17.99
C TYR A 164 9.51 31.14 17.19
N ASP A 165 10.64 31.29 17.86
CA ASP A 165 11.94 31.64 17.27
C ASP A 165 12.67 30.43 16.63
N GLN A 166 12.22 29.20 16.95
CA GLN A 166 12.83 27.96 16.46
C GLN A 166 11.78 26.97 15.92
N PRO A 167 11.12 27.29 14.79
CA PRO A 167 9.99 26.51 14.27
C PRO A 167 10.36 25.10 13.78
N ASN A 168 11.63 24.76 13.80
CA ASN A 168 12.15 23.42 13.47
C ASN A 168 12.67 22.65 14.70
N GLU A 169 12.50 23.19 15.90
CA GLU A 169 12.83 22.51 17.14
C GLU A 169 11.55 22.05 17.85
N LEU A 170 11.37 20.74 17.96
CA LEU A 170 10.25 20.16 18.68
C LEU A 170 10.57 20.10 20.16
N ARG A 171 9.61 20.46 21.01
CA ARG A 171 9.69 20.41 22.47
C ARG A 171 8.38 19.92 23.07
N LEU A 172 8.42 19.46 24.32
CA LEU A 172 7.21 19.14 25.08
C LEU A 172 6.49 20.44 25.47
N ASN A 173 5.18 20.43 25.34
CA ASN A 173 4.33 21.52 25.77
C ASN A 173 4.12 21.46 27.29
N ASP A 174 4.91 22.20 28.03
CA ASP A 174 4.81 22.34 29.49
C ASP A 174 3.99 23.55 29.93
N GLY A 175 3.31 24.21 28.98
CA GLY A 175 2.58 25.46 29.19
C GLY A 175 3.45 26.71 29.15
N SER A 176 4.77 26.58 29.03
CA SER A 176 5.67 27.72 28.86
C SER A 176 5.80 28.08 27.37
N PRO A 177 6.16 29.34 27.04
CA PRO A 177 6.34 29.76 25.64
C PRO A 177 7.50 29.04 24.92
N GLN A 178 8.44 28.47 25.65
CA GLN A 178 9.62 27.80 25.10
C GLN A 178 9.47 26.27 25.08
N GLY A 179 8.56 25.71 25.87
CA GLY A 179 8.43 24.27 26.08
C GLY A 179 9.63 23.61 26.77
N ALA A 180 9.44 22.41 27.28
CA ALA A 180 10.49 21.62 27.90
C ALA A 180 11.33 20.90 26.82
N ALA A 181 12.66 20.99 26.96
CA ALA A 181 13.57 20.25 26.09
C ALA A 181 13.49 18.74 26.42
N PHE A 182 13.67 17.91 25.41
CA PHE A 182 13.72 16.46 25.60
C PHE A 182 14.93 16.05 26.46
N TRP A 183 14.70 15.12 27.37
CA TRP A 183 15.78 14.51 28.13
C TRP A 183 16.67 13.65 27.23
N GLU A 184 17.96 13.70 27.47
CA GLU A 184 18.93 12.87 26.75
C GLU A 184 18.60 11.38 26.97
N TYR A 185 18.63 10.57 25.91
CA TYR A 185 18.25 9.13 25.89
C TYR A 185 16.77 8.81 26.14
N GLY A 186 15.92 9.77 26.48
CA GLY A 186 14.51 9.50 26.82
C GLY A 186 13.58 9.37 25.63
N TRP A 187 14.01 9.75 24.43
CA TRP A 187 13.08 9.94 23.33
C TRP A 187 13.58 9.39 22.01
N PHE A 188 12.68 8.70 21.33
CA PHE A 188 12.73 8.46 19.90
C PHE A 188 11.89 9.52 19.19
N ILE A 189 12.49 10.25 18.26
CA ILE A 189 11.82 11.34 17.53
C ILE A 189 11.96 11.09 16.03
N HIS A 190 10.85 10.72 15.39
CA HIS A 190 10.77 10.67 13.95
C HIS A 190 10.23 11.99 13.38
N ARG A 191 11.00 12.61 12.49
CA ARG A 191 10.59 13.81 11.76
C ARG A 191 10.38 13.44 10.30
N HIS A 192 9.12 13.35 9.91
CA HIS A 192 8.76 13.00 8.55
C HIS A 192 8.56 14.27 7.70
N LYS A 193 9.23 14.33 6.55
CA LYS A 193 9.10 15.44 5.60
C LYS A 193 8.34 15.01 4.36
N ALA A 194 7.02 15.09 4.38
CA ALA A 194 6.21 14.97 3.18
C ALA A 194 6.32 16.25 2.31
N LYS A 195 6.65 17.39 2.92
CA LYS A 195 6.82 18.68 2.26
C LYS A 195 7.95 19.47 2.90
N SER A 196 8.64 20.30 2.12
CA SER A 196 9.62 21.27 2.63
C SER A 196 8.93 22.35 3.46
N GLY A 197 9.56 22.76 4.57
CA GLY A 197 9.06 23.79 5.46
C GLY A 197 9.33 23.49 6.93
N TYR A 198 8.65 24.24 7.80
CA TYR A 198 8.68 24.05 9.24
C TYR A 198 7.98 22.76 9.66
N ILE A 199 8.22 22.29 10.88
CA ILE A 199 7.59 21.07 11.42
C ILE A 199 6.06 21.13 11.29
N ALA A 200 5.44 22.23 11.66
CA ALA A 200 4.00 22.44 11.53
C ALA A 200 3.44 22.28 10.10
N ARG A 201 4.30 22.36 9.08
CA ARG A 201 3.92 22.29 7.66
C ARG A 201 4.37 21.00 6.97
N ALA A 202 5.06 20.13 7.68
CA ALA A 202 5.72 18.96 7.10
C ALA A 202 4.77 17.78 6.83
N GLY A 203 3.70 17.64 7.64
CA GLY A 203 2.78 16.51 7.59
C GLY A 203 1.78 16.56 6.43
N LEU A 204 1.35 15.38 5.97
CA LEU A 204 0.36 15.23 4.90
C LEU A 204 -1.03 15.72 5.30
N HIS A 205 -1.44 15.54 6.55
CA HIS A 205 -2.77 15.92 7.03
C HIS A 205 -3.04 17.41 6.83
N ARG A 206 -2.01 18.24 6.80
CA ARG A 206 -2.17 19.65 6.48
C ARG A 206 -2.74 19.89 5.08
N VAL A 207 -2.34 19.11 4.11
CA VAL A 207 -2.88 19.17 2.74
C VAL A 207 -4.27 18.54 2.71
N LEU A 208 -4.45 17.42 3.39
CA LEU A 208 -5.70 16.67 3.44
C LEU A 208 -6.83 17.42 4.16
N SER A 209 -6.51 18.33 5.09
CA SER A 209 -7.49 19.06 5.89
C SER A 209 -8.52 19.85 5.03
N TRP A 210 -8.13 20.33 3.86
CA TRP A 210 -9.04 21.01 2.94
C TRP A 210 -10.00 20.03 2.25
N SER A 211 -9.51 18.91 1.73
CA SER A 211 -10.36 17.89 1.11
C SER A 211 -11.30 17.24 2.14
N PHE A 212 -10.81 17.02 3.36
CA PHE A 212 -11.62 16.58 4.49
C PHE A 212 -12.77 17.54 4.80
N LEU A 213 -12.47 18.84 4.90
CA LEU A 213 -13.47 19.87 5.16
C LEU A 213 -14.55 19.89 4.07
N PHE A 214 -14.16 19.90 2.81
CA PHE A 214 -15.10 19.93 1.68
C PHE A 214 -15.92 18.64 1.57
N LYS A 215 -15.33 17.49 1.84
CA LYS A 215 -16.02 16.21 1.89
C LYS A 215 -17.12 16.21 2.97
N ASN A 216 -16.79 16.70 4.18
CA ASN A 216 -17.75 16.80 5.28
C ASN A 216 -18.92 17.76 4.94
N TYR A 217 -18.66 18.86 4.24
CA TYR A 217 -19.71 19.73 3.75
C TYR A 217 -20.60 19.03 2.72
N GLY A 218 -19.99 18.34 1.75
CA GLY A 218 -20.73 17.56 0.76
C GLY A 218 -21.62 16.49 1.38
N ILE A 219 -21.10 15.76 2.38
CA ILE A 219 -21.89 14.75 3.12
C ILE A 219 -23.05 15.40 3.88
N ARG A 220 -22.79 16.49 4.59
CA ARG A 220 -23.83 17.23 5.33
C ARG A 220 -24.93 17.71 4.38
N ASP A 221 -24.54 18.31 3.26
CA ASP A 221 -25.47 18.85 2.29
C ASP A 221 -26.32 17.74 1.63
N VAL A 222 -25.73 16.53 1.38
CA VAL A 222 -26.49 15.34 0.98
C VAL A 222 -27.50 14.92 2.04
N MET A 223 -27.08 14.88 3.31
CA MET A 223 -27.98 14.48 4.41
C MET A 223 -29.14 15.47 4.56
N GLU A 224 -28.85 16.78 4.51
CA GLU A 224 -29.86 17.82 4.55
C GLU A 224 -30.83 17.75 3.35
N PHE A 225 -30.27 17.47 2.15
CA PHE A 225 -31.07 17.24 0.95
C PHE A 225 -32.00 16.04 1.11
N LEU A 226 -31.48 14.91 1.58
CA LEU A 226 -32.27 13.69 1.81
C LEU A 226 -33.34 13.89 2.89
N GLU A 227 -33.04 14.64 3.94
CA GLU A 227 -34.00 14.97 4.98
C GLU A 227 -35.13 15.88 4.45
N THR A 228 -34.78 16.89 3.65
CA THR A 228 -35.72 17.89 3.12
C THR A 228 -36.53 17.34 1.94
N TYR A 229 -35.87 16.62 1.02
CA TYR A 229 -36.44 16.22 -0.27
C TYR A 229 -36.67 14.71 -0.40
N GLY A 230 -36.14 13.90 0.54
CA GLY A 230 -36.34 12.44 0.54
C GLY A 230 -37.77 12.00 0.85
N LEU A 231 -38.58 12.88 1.38
CA LEU A 231 -40.01 12.64 1.60
C LEU A 231 -40.84 13.51 0.63
N PRO A 232 -41.69 12.88 -0.22
CA PRO A 232 -42.53 13.63 -1.14
C PRO A 232 -43.47 14.57 -0.37
N SER A 233 -43.54 15.82 -0.80
CA SER A 233 -44.50 16.78 -0.25
C SER A 233 -45.92 16.33 -0.55
N LYS A 234 -46.74 16.26 0.49
CA LYS A 234 -48.14 15.83 0.40
C LYS A 234 -49.02 17.06 0.38
N ILE A 235 -49.64 17.33 -0.76
CA ILE A 235 -50.54 18.46 -0.94
C ILE A 235 -51.98 17.98 -1.01
N GLY A 236 -52.78 18.35 -0.01
CA GLY A 236 -54.21 18.08 -0.03
C GLY A 236 -54.94 19.17 -0.81
N LYS A 237 -55.62 18.81 -1.90
CA LYS A 237 -56.47 19.72 -2.69
C LYS A 237 -57.94 19.53 -2.31
N TYR A 238 -58.67 20.64 -2.12
CA TYR A 238 -60.09 20.61 -1.84
C TYR A 238 -60.84 21.52 -2.81
N PRO A 239 -62.15 21.23 -3.13
CA PRO A 239 -62.94 22.03 -4.05
C PRO A 239 -63.32 23.39 -3.47
N SER A 240 -63.57 24.37 -4.34
CA SER A 240 -64.08 25.67 -3.91
C SER A 240 -65.46 25.51 -3.25
N GLY A 241 -65.59 25.90 -1.96
CA GLY A 241 -66.81 25.72 -1.18
C GLY A 241 -66.74 24.61 -0.14
N ALA A 242 -65.61 23.95 0.02
CA ALA A 242 -65.39 22.96 1.10
C ALA A 242 -65.54 23.63 2.48
N THR A 243 -66.27 22.96 3.36
CA THR A 243 -66.47 23.38 4.75
C THR A 243 -65.20 23.27 5.59
N GLU A 244 -65.08 24.01 6.66
CA GLU A 244 -63.93 23.94 7.56
C GLU A 244 -63.73 22.55 8.14
N THR A 245 -64.83 21.81 8.37
CA THR A 245 -64.78 20.42 8.85
C THR A 245 -64.15 19.48 7.82
N GLU A 246 -64.45 19.66 6.53
CA GLU A 246 -63.87 18.86 5.43
C GLU A 246 -62.40 19.20 5.23
N LYS A 247 -62.02 20.49 5.33
CA LYS A 247 -60.60 20.90 5.27
C LYS A 247 -59.78 20.30 6.42
N LEU A 248 -60.34 20.31 7.65
CA LEU A 248 -59.72 19.68 8.80
C LEU A 248 -59.57 18.15 8.64
N THR A 249 -60.58 17.52 8.02
CA THR A 249 -60.52 16.08 7.73
C THR A 249 -59.44 15.77 6.72
N LEU A 250 -59.32 16.54 5.64
CA LEU A 250 -58.25 16.40 4.65
C LEU A 250 -56.88 16.67 5.27
N LEU A 251 -56.74 17.71 6.10
CA LEU A 251 -55.50 18.01 6.80
C LEU A 251 -55.06 16.81 7.68
N ARG A 252 -56.00 16.25 8.46
CA ARG A 252 -55.75 15.08 9.26
C ARG A 252 -55.34 13.85 8.41
N ALA A 253 -56.01 13.66 7.25
CA ALA A 253 -55.66 12.59 6.30
C ALA A 253 -54.23 12.78 5.76
N VAL A 254 -53.87 13.99 5.31
CA VAL A 254 -52.52 14.32 4.83
C VAL A 254 -51.46 14.10 5.92
N MET A 255 -51.75 14.51 7.16
CA MET A 255 -50.86 14.34 8.31
C MET A 255 -50.75 12.89 8.74
N SER A 256 -51.84 12.09 8.61
CA SER A 256 -51.85 10.66 9.00
C SER A 256 -51.22 9.73 7.96
N ILE A 257 -51.10 10.15 6.70
CA ILE A 257 -50.31 9.45 5.67
C ILE A 257 -48.84 9.58 6.06
N GLY A 258 -48.48 8.89 7.12
CA GLY A 258 -47.13 8.73 7.58
C GLY A 258 -46.41 7.56 6.86
N ARG A 259 -45.69 6.78 7.60
CA ARG A 259 -44.93 5.61 7.10
C ARG A 259 -45.81 4.43 6.63
N ASN A 260 -47.11 4.43 6.95
CA ASN A 260 -48.09 3.42 6.53
C ASN A 260 -49.16 4.10 5.67
N ALA A 261 -48.97 4.06 4.38
CA ALA A 261 -49.79 4.79 3.42
C ALA A 261 -51.11 4.09 3.11
N GLY A 262 -52.16 4.52 3.74
CA GLY A 262 -53.53 4.19 3.35
C GLY A 262 -54.49 5.23 3.97
N GLY A 263 -55.22 5.96 3.17
CA GLY A 263 -56.19 6.95 3.61
C GLY A 263 -57.42 6.99 2.70
N ILE A 264 -58.62 7.22 3.27
CA ILE A 264 -59.85 7.43 2.51
C ILE A 264 -60.14 8.93 2.58
N ILE A 265 -60.37 9.56 1.41
CA ILE A 265 -60.73 10.94 1.29
C ILE A 265 -62.10 11.08 0.65
N PRO A 266 -62.90 12.13 0.99
CA PRO A 266 -64.19 12.39 0.36
C PRO A 266 -64.07 12.55 -1.15
N ASN A 267 -65.15 12.21 -1.88
CA ASN A 267 -65.23 12.37 -3.32
C ASN A 267 -65.08 13.85 -3.71
N GLY A 268 -64.20 14.17 -4.65
CA GLY A 268 -63.88 15.56 -5.06
C GLY A 268 -62.68 16.18 -4.36
N MET A 269 -62.02 15.47 -3.44
CA MET A 269 -60.71 15.84 -2.87
C MET A 269 -59.62 14.98 -3.47
N SER A 270 -58.43 15.50 -3.63
CA SER A 270 -57.24 14.72 -4.04
C SER A 270 -56.06 14.99 -3.10
N ILE A 271 -55.21 14.00 -2.95
CA ILE A 271 -53.91 14.15 -2.31
C ILE A 271 -52.86 13.88 -3.39
N ASP A 272 -52.16 14.92 -3.77
CA ASP A 272 -51.05 14.79 -4.73
C ASP A 272 -49.75 14.64 -3.97
N PHE A 273 -48.95 13.72 -4.42
CA PHE A 273 -47.58 13.58 -3.97
C PHE A 273 -46.71 14.33 -4.99
N GLU A 274 -46.39 15.56 -4.71
CA GLU A 274 -45.39 16.25 -5.50
C GLU A 274 -44.02 15.76 -5.09
N ALA A 275 -43.40 14.97 -6.00
CA ALA A 275 -41.98 14.70 -5.89
C ALA A 275 -41.29 16.07 -5.88
N ALA A 276 -40.52 16.34 -4.85
CA ALA A 276 -39.65 17.50 -4.86
C ALA A 276 -38.85 17.44 -6.16
N THR A 277 -38.77 18.56 -6.86
CA THR A 277 -38.06 18.76 -8.13
C THR A 277 -36.83 17.89 -8.16
N ASP A 278 -36.51 17.25 -9.30
CA ASP A 278 -35.36 16.40 -9.56
C ASP A 278 -34.05 17.09 -9.16
N GLY A 279 -33.83 17.28 -7.88
CA GLY A 279 -32.55 17.70 -7.30
C GLY A 279 -31.60 16.52 -7.42
N ASP A 280 -30.70 16.59 -8.37
CA ASP A 280 -29.71 15.53 -8.61
C ASP A 280 -28.65 15.56 -7.51
N THR A 281 -28.69 14.58 -6.61
CA THR A 281 -27.65 14.35 -5.58
C THR A 281 -26.32 13.99 -6.22
N LYS A 282 -26.27 13.69 -7.50
CA LYS A 282 -25.10 13.27 -8.25
C LYS A 282 -23.94 14.27 -8.09
N ASN A 283 -24.22 15.56 -8.18
CA ASN A 283 -23.17 16.59 -8.05
C ASN A 283 -22.50 16.57 -6.67
N HIS A 284 -23.24 16.26 -5.61
CA HIS A 284 -22.69 16.12 -4.26
C HIS A 284 -21.83 14.84 -4.14
N PHE A 285 -22.31 13.73 -4.71
CA PHE A 285 -21.52 12.50 -4.75
C PHE A 285 -20.26 12.64 -5.62
N ASP A 286 -20.35 13.36 -6.73
CA ASP A 286 -19.19 13.65 -7.58
C ASP A 286 -18.15 14.49 -6.81
N LEU A 287 -18.59 15.46 -5.99
CA LEU A 287 -17.69 16.22 -5.11
C LEU A 287 -17.04 15.32 -4.05
N ILE A 288 -17.80 14.46 -3.38
CA ILE A 288 -17.29 13.53 -2.39
C ILE A 288 -16.25 12.60 -3.05
N LYS A 289 -16.57 12.01 -4.20
CA LYS A 289 -15.65 11.17 -4.97
C LYS A 289 -14.37 11.91 -5.39
N TRP A 290 -14.50 13.17 -5.81
CA TRP A 290 -13.33 14.00 -6.12
C TRP A 290 -12.45 14.24 -4.89
N CYS A 291 -13.05 14.48 -3.71
CA CYS A 291 -12.30 14.61 -2.46
C CYS A 291 -11.54 13.32 -2.13
N GLU A 292 -12.19 12.16 -2.20
CA GLU A 292 -11.56 10.85 -1.95
C GLU A 292 -10.43 10.55 -2.93
N GLN A 293 -10.63 10.79 -4.22
CA GLN A 293 -9.57 10.65 -5.22
C GLN A 293 -8.39 11.59 -4.96
N THR A 294 -8.65 12.79 -4.46
CA THR A 294 -7.59 13.73 -4.08
C THR A 294 -6.84 13.22 -2.85
N GLN A 295 -7.55 12.68 -1.85
CA GLN A 295 -6.96 12.07 -0.67
C GLN A 295 -6.06 10.89 -1.05
N SER A 296 -6.53 9.94 -1.88
CA SER A 296 -5.70 8.83 -2.37
C SER A 296 -4.44 9.30 -3.09
N LYS A 297 -4.56 10.27 -4.02
CA LYS A 297 -3.40 10.82 -4.75
C LYS A 297 -2.37 11.43 -3.81
N VAL A 298 -2.79 12.08 -2.73
CA VAL A 298 -1.91 12.72 -1.75
C VAL A 298 -1.24 11.68 -0.86
N ILE A 299 -1.97 10.64 -0.42
CA ILE A 299 -1.47 9.66 0.56
C ILE A 299 -0.65 8.56 -0.12
N VAL A 300 -1.21 7.91 -1.16
CA VAL A 300 -0.61 6.72 -1.78
C VAL A 300 -0.10 6.96 -3.22
N GLY A 301 -0.22 8.19 -3.73
CA GLY A 301 0.28 8.57 -5.06
C GLY A 301 -0.62 8.16 -6.23
N GLY A 302 -1.73 7.48 -5.99
CA GLY A 302 -2.65 6.98 -7.02
C GLY A 302 -4.06 6.75 -6.51
N THR A 303 -4.99 6.44 -7.40
CA THR A 303 -6.41 6.18 -7.05
C THR A 303 -6.80 4.71 -7.14
N LEU A 304 -6.04 3.90 -7.90
CA LEU A 304 -6.43 2.52 -8.24
C LEU A 304 -6.16 1.50 -7.11
N LEU A 305 -5.33 1.85 -6.13
CA LEU A 305 -5.08 0.97 -4.97
C LEU A 305 -6.34 0.80 -4.09
N SER A 306 -7.32 1.69 -4.21
CA SER A 306 -8.53 1.69 -3.38
C SER A 306 -9.84 1.79 -4.15
N GLN A 307 -9.82 2.23 -5.39
CA GLN A 307 -11.00 2.42 -6.25
C GLN A 307 -10.75 1.83 -7.63
N ALA A 308 -10.78 0.51 -7.74
CA ALA A 308 -10.87 -0.16 -9.03
C ALA A 308 -12.31 -0.02 -9.55
N ASP A 309 -12.59 1.06 -10.28
CA ASP A 309 -13.82 1.19 -11.08
C ASP A 309 -13.72 0.19 -12.24
N GLY A 310 -14.12 -1.06 -12.06
CA GLY A 310 -13.96 -2.23 -12.94
C GLY A 310 -14.22 -2.08 -14.46
N LYS A 311 -14.33 -0.87 -14.96
CA LYS A 311 -14.54 -0.55 -16.38
C LYS A 311 -13.32 0.05 -17.09
N THR A 312 -12.27 0.49 -16.39
CA THR A 312 -11.14 1.21 -17.00
C THR A 312 -9.75 0.81 -16.44
N SER A 313 -9.68 -0.08 -15.45
CA SER A 313 -8.37 -0.51 -14.91
C SER A 313 -7.78 -1.62 -15.80
N THR A 314 -6.83 -1.25 -16.66
CA THR A 314 -5.96 -2.24 -17.31
C THR A 314 -4.89 -2.70 -16.30
N ASN A 315 -4.45 -3.96 -16.38
CA ASN A 315 -3.38 -4.51 -15.53
C ASN A 315 -2.13 -3.61 -15.51
N ALA A 316 -1.78 -3.02 -16.65
CA ALA A 316 -0.66 -2.09 -16.78
C ALA A 316 -0.82 -0.81 -15.93
N GLN A 317 -2.04 -0.29 -15.76
CA GLN A 317 -2.28 0.88 -14.90
C GLN A 317 -2.17 0.51 -13.42
N SER A 318 -2.67 -0.65 -13.02
CA SER A 318 -2.54 -1.14 -11.64
C SER A 318 -1.07 -1.32 -11.25
N GLN A 319 -0.25 -1.94 -12.09
CA GLN A 319 1.19 -2.08 -11.90
C GLN A 319 1.91 -0.72 -11.78
N THR A 320 1.52 0.26 -12.61
CA THR A 320 2.11 1.60 -12.52
C THR A 320 1.82 2.28 -11.18
N HIS A 321 0.60 2.12 -10.64
CA HIS A 321 0.23 2.67 -9.33
C HIS A 321 0.93 1.94 -8.18
N GLU A 322 1.09 0.63 -8.27
CA GLU A 322 1.84 -0.18 -7.32
C GLU A 322 3.32 0.26 -7.25
N ILE A 323 3.99 0.40 -8.39
CA ILE A 323 5.37 0.92 -8.47
C ILE A 323 5.48 2.34 -7.86
N GLN A 324 4.49 3.21 -8.05
CA GLN A 324 4.50 4.54 -7.44
C GLN A 324 4.35 4.46 -5.92
N PHE A 325 3.48 3.59 -5.42
CA PHE A 325 3.31 3.37 -3.99
C PHE A 325 4.57 2.80 -3.35
N GLU A 326 5.21 1.81 -3.97
CA GLU A 326 6.50 1.26 -3.49
C GLU A 326 7.59 2.34 -3.39
N LYS A 327 7.66 3.26 -4.35
CA LYS A 327 8.61 4.39 -4.28
C LYS A 327 8.35 5.31 -3.08
N LEU A 328 7.07 5.52 -2.72
CA LEU A 328 6.71 6.27 -1.51
C LEU A 328 7.14 5.52 -0.25
N VAL A 329 6.80 4.23 -0.16
CA VAL A 329 7.20 3.36 0.95
C VAL A 329 8.72 3.35 1.14
N LYS A 330 9.48 3.18 0.05
CA LYS A 330 10.95 3.22 0.07
C LYS A 330 11.50 4.58 0.54
N SER A 331 10.85 5.67 0.16
CA SER A 331 11.22 7.01 0.61
C SER A 331 10.98 7.21 2.10
N ASP A 332 9.83 6.73 2.58
CA ASP A 332 9.43 6.83 3.98
C ASP A 332 10.32 5.95 4.86
N ALA A 333 10.61 4.72 4.42
CA ALA A 333 11.54 3.80 5.08
C ALA A 333 12.93 4.41 5.27
N LYS A 334 13.45 5.12 4.26
CA LYS A 334 14.75 5.84 4.38
C LYS A 334 14.71 6.97 5.40
N GLN A 335 13.60 7.69 5.50
CA GLN A 335 13.45 8.74 6.52
C GLN A 335 13.35 8.15 7.92
N LEU A 336 12.60 7.04 8.06
CA LEU A 336 12.47 6.34 9.34
C LEU A 336 13.79 5.71 9.78
N ALA A 337 14.50 5.00 8.88
CA ALA A 337 15.83 4.43 9.17
C ALA A 337 16.82 5.49 9.67
N ARG A 338 16.79 6.70 9.07
CA ARG A 338 17.61 7.81 9.56
C ARG A 338 17.26 8.20 11.00
N SER A 339 15.97 8.28 11.33
CA SER A 339 15.53 8.61 12.68
C SER A 339 15.94 7.52 13.69
N ILE A 340 15.86 6.23 13.30
CA ILE A 340 16.32 5.11 14.12
C ILE A 340 17.81 5.23 14.38
N ASN A 341 18.61 5.56 13.37
CA ASN A 341 20.05 5.76 13.53
C ASN A 341 20.38 6.96 14.43
N ASP A 342 19.71 8.10 14.21
CA ASP A 342 19.99 9.34 14.93
C ASP A 342 19.52 9.30 16.41
N CYS A 343 18.48 8.51 16.73
CA CYS A 343 17.91 8.41 18.08
C CYS A 343 18.26 7.08 18.75
N LEU A 344 17.83 5.93 18.20
CA LEU A 344 17.94 4.63 18.88
C LEU A 344 19.37 4.06 18.83
N ILE A 345 19.93 3.87 17.62
CA ILE A 345 21.27 3.28 17.45
C ILE A 345 22.31 4.13 18.18
N LYS A 346 22.23 5.45 18.02
CA LYS A 346 23.13 6.36 18.69
C LYS A 346 23.05 6.23 20.22
N CYS A 347 21.86 6.15 20.80
CA CYS A 347 21.68 5.97 22.23
C CYS A 347 22.24 4.63 22.71
N LEU A 348 21.94 3.53 22.00
CA LEU A 348 22.46 2.20 22.31
C LEU A 348 24.00 2.18 22.33
N MET A 349 24.61 2.79 21.30
CA MET A 349 26.07 2.84 21.20
C MET A 349 26.70 3.72 22.29
N GLN A 350 26.12 4.87 22.60
CA GLN A 350 26.64 5.76 23.63
C GLN A 350 26.53 5.18 25.04
N LEU A 351 25.51 4.38 25.32
CA LEU A 351 25.30 3.76 26.62
C LEU A 351 26.15 2.52 26.82
N ASN A 352 26.32 1.69 25.80
CA ASN A 352 26.97 0.38 25.91
C ASN A 352 28.41 0.37 25.40
N TYR A 353 28.76 1.21 24.41
CA TYR A 353 30.09 1.31 23.78
C TYR A 353 30.57 2.77 23.69
N PRO A 354 30.73 3.47 24.83
CA PRO A 354 31.08 4.90 24.85
C PRO A 354 32.47 5.21 24.29
N GLU A 355 33.34 4.20 24.13
CA GLU A 355 34.67 4.32 23.55
C GLU A 355 34.69 4.38 22.03
N ILE A 356 33.58 3.96 21.35
CA ILE A 356 33.51 3.96 19.90
C ILE A 356 33.13 5.36 19.40
N ALA A 357 33.85 5.84 18.39
CA ALA A 357 33.57 7.13 17.80
C ALA A 357 32.26 7.10 16.99
N PRO A 358 31.45 8.16 17.00
CA PRO A 358 30.13 8.19 16.34
C PRO A 358 30.14 7.90 14.83
N ASP A 359 31.24 8.15 14.15
CA ASP A 359 31.44 7.84 12.73
C ASP A 359 31.69 6.35 12.45
N ARG A 360 31.88 5.57 13.52
CA ARG A 360 32.09 4.12 13.48
C ARG A 360 30.89 3.33 14.00
N TYR A 361 29.76 3.96 14.26
CA TYR A 361 28.54 3.27 14.68
C TYR A 361 27.98 2.39 13.56
N PRO A 362 27.38 1.24 13.87
CA PRO A 362 26.60 0.47 12.91
C PRO A 362 25.38 1.28 12.47
N SER A 363 24.82 0.92 11.34
CA SER A 363 23.68 1.64 10.74
C SER A 363 22.52 0.72 10.47
N PHE A 364 21.37 1.04 11.02
CA PHE A 364 20.09 0.41 10.72
C PHE A 364 19.63 0.80 9.30
N TYR A 365 19.06 -0.14 8.57
CA TYR A 365 18.48 0.07 7.25
C TYR A 365 17.24 -0.80 7.05
N PHE A 366 16.35 -0.37 6.19
CA PHE A 366 15.33 -1.22 5.60
C PHE A 366 15.82 -1.74 4.26
N ASP A 367 15.55 -3.01 3.99
CA ASP A 367 15.81 -3.58 2.68
C ASP A 367 14.78 -3.01 1.69
N THR A 368 15.26 -2.11 0.87
CA THR A 368 14.48 -1.46 -0.19
C THR A 368 14.90 -1.94 -1.58
N THR A 369 15.63 -3.05 -1.65
CA THR A 369 16.01 -3.67 -2.92
C THR A 369 14.73 -4.17 -3.60
N ASP A 370 14.59 -3.84 -4.88
CA ASP A 370 13.51 -4.43 -5.67
C ASP A 370 13.79 -5.93 -5.75
N THR A 371 12.87 -6.74 -5.24
CA THR A 371 12.81 -8.15 -5.62
C THR A 371 12.53 -8.14 -7.12
N GLU A 372 13.59 -8.22 -7.91
CA GLU A 372 13.42 -8.38 -9.35
C GLU A 372 12.57 -9.63 -9.56
N ASP A 373 11.57 -9.52 -10.43
CA ASP A 373 10.66 -10.60 -10.74
C ASP A 373 11.52 -11.84 -11.12
N ILE A 374 11.54 -12.85 -10.24
CA ILE A 374 12.36 -14.04 -10.40
C ILE A 374 12.10 -14.69 -11.77
N GLU A 375 10.87 -14.58 -12.26
CA GLU A 375 10.46 -15.11 -13.56
C GLU A 375 11.16 -14.35 -14.70
N VAL A 376 11.13 -13.01 -14.68
CA VAL A 376 11.82 -12.17 -15.67
C VAL A 376 13.32 -12.36 -15.62
N PHE A 377 13.87 -12.49 -14.41
CA PHE A 377 15.30 -12.63 -14.21
C PHE A 377 15.79 -14.03 -14.61
N SER A 378 15.02 -15.08 -14.30
CA SER A 378 15.32 -16.46 -14.71
C SER A 378 15.31 -16.63 -16.23
N ASP A 379 14.47 -15.89 -16.92
CA ASP A 379 14.37 -15.86 -18.38
C ASP A 379 15.49 -15.03 -19.04
N ALA A 380 15.90 -13.94 -18.39
CA ALA A 380 16.90 -13.02 -18.94
C ALA A 380 18.35 -13.51 -18.73
N LEU A 381 18.65 -14.12 -17.57
CA LEU A 381 20.01 -14.59 -17.23
C LEU A 381 20.59 -15.59 -18.23
N PRO A 382 19.90 -16.68 -18.60
CA PRO A 382 20.42 -17.61 -19.59
C PRO A 382 20.72 -16.95 -20.94
N LYS A 383 19.82 -16.08 -21.40
CA LYS A 383 19.97 -15.35 -22.67
C LYS A 383 21.18 -14.41 -22.67
N LEU A 384 21.44 -13.73 -21.53
CA LEU A 384 22.62 -12.89 -21.37
C LEU A 384 23.92 -13.71 -21.37
N VAL A 385 23.92 -14.88 -20.72
CA VAL A 385 25.08 -15.78 -20.71
C VAL A 385 25.33 -16.36 -22.10
N GLU A 386 24.28 -16.72 -22.85
CA GLU A 386 24.37 -17.21 -24.23
C GLU A 386 25.00 -16.18 -25.17
N ILE A 387 24.74 -14.89 -24.98
CA ILE A 387 25.34 -13.80 -25.77
C ILE A 387 26.79 -13.52 -25.33
N GLY A 388 27.29 -14.19 -24.27
CA GLY A 388 28.68 -14.10 -23.81
C GLY A 388 28.94 -13.20 -22.61
N PHE A 389 27.89 -12.73 -21.90
CA PHE A 389 28.06 -12.02 -20.64
C PHE A 389 28.57 -12.96 -19.55
N LYS A 390 29.59 -12.52 -18.82
CA LYS A 390 30.13 -13.25 -17.65
C LYS A 390 29.49 -12.68 -16.39
N ILE A 391 28.53 -13.39 -15.81
CA ILE A 391 27.79 -12.96 -14.62
C ILE A 391 28.37 -13.67 -13.40
N PRO A 392 28.84 -12.95 -12.36
CA PRO A 392 29.29 -13.56 -11.11
C PRO A 392 28.15 -14.30 -10.41
N ARG A 393 28.39 -15.53 -9.92
CA ARG A 393 27.38 -16.32 -9.19
C ARG A 393 26.88 -15.60 -7.95
N GLY A 394 27.75 -15.05 -7.12
CA GLY A 394 27.38 -14.32 -5.90
C GLY A 394 26.46 -13.12 -6.19
N TRP A 395 26.69 -12.39 -7.29
CA TRP A 395 25.78 -11.32 -7.71
C TRP A 395 24.39 -11.85 -8.10
N ALA A 396 24.33 -13.01 -8.78
CA ALA A 396 23.05 -13.61 -9.14
C ALA A 396 22.28 -14.11 -7.90
N HIS A 397 22.97 -14.72 -6.93
CA HIS A 397 22.40 -15.12 -5.65
C HIS A 397 21.85 -13.91 -4.88
N GLU A 398 22.63 -12.83 -4.77
CA GLU A 398 22.23 -11.60 -4.11
C GLU A 398 20.98 -10.97 -4.75
N LYS A 399 20.95 -10.93 -6.09
CA LYS A 399 19.82 -10.35 -6.84
C LYS A 399 18.54 -11.18 -6.77
N LEU A 400 18.66 -12.50 -6.77
CA LEU A 400 17.52 -13.40 -6.66
C LEU A 400 17.07 -13.61 -5.20
N GLY A 401 17.80 -13.08 -4.21
CA GLY A 401 17.53 -13.34 -2.79
C GLY A 401 17.73 -14.81 -2.39
N ILE A 402 18.47 -15.58 -3.18
CA ILE A 402 18.79 -16.99 -2.91
C ILE A 402 20.12 -17.03 -2.16
N PRO A 403 20.17 -17.52 -0.91
CA PRO A 403 21.44 -17.60 -0.17
C PRO A 403 22.48 -18.46 -0.89
N GLU A 404 23.75 -18.04 -0.88
CA GLU A 404 24.84 -18.89 -1.32
C GLU A 404 25.03 -20.04 -0.31
N PRO A 405 25.23 -21.29 -0.78
CA PRO A 405 25.52 -22.40 0.12
C PRO A 405 26.80 -22.12 0.92
N ALA A 406 26.73 -22.34 2.24
CA ALA A 406 27.81 -22.02 3.17
C ALA A 406 29.03 -22.91 2.98
N ASP A 407 28.84 -24.15 2.51
CA ASP A 407 29.88 -25.16 2.25
C ASP A 407 29.52 -26.00 1.02
N ASP A 408 30.53 -26.51 0.31
CA ASP A 408 30.40 -27.47 -0.83
C ASP A 408 29.65 -28.79 -0.45
N LYS A 409 29.30 -28.97 0.81
CA LYS A 409 28.59 -30.15 1.34
C LYS A 409 27.13 -29.91 1.65
N GLU A 410 26.68 -28.66 1.57
CA GLU A 410 25.28 -28.33 1.78
C GLU A 410 24.43 -28.92 0.65
N PRO A 411 23.33 -29.63 0.94
CA PRO A 411 22.49 -30.20 -0.10
C PRO A 411 21.85 -29.08 -0.93
N VAL A 412 22.25 -28.97 -2.20
CA VAL A 412 21.75 -28.00 -3.17
C VAL A 412 20.88 -28.69 -4.21
N LEU A 413 19.92 -27.92 -4.77
CA LEU A 413 19.13 -28.37 -5.91
C LEU A 413 20.01 -28.23 -7.17
N GLU A 414 20.58 -29.34 -7.65
CA GLU A 414 21.33 -29.37 -8.90
C GLU A 414 20.52 -30.02 -10.00
N MET A 415 20.73 -29.54 -11.23
CA MET A 415 20.22 -30.24 -12.40
C MET A 415 20.98 -31.56 -12.54
N VAL A 416 20.27 -32.68 -12.38
CA VAL A 416 20.86 -34.00 -12.63
C VAL A 416 21.28 -34.05 -14.10
N GLN A 417 22.56 -33.85 -14.38
CA GLN A 417 23.07 -34.11 -15.72
C GLN A 417 22.87 -35.60 -16.00
N PRO A 418 22.20 -35.97 -17.11
CA PRO A 418 22.12 -37.36 -17.48
C PRO A 418 23.54 -37.86 -17.63
N VAL A 419 23.94 -38.82 -16.78
CA VAL A 419 25.22 -39.50 -16.86
C VAL A 419 25.33 -40.06 -18.26
N GLN A 420 26.17 -39.48 -19.10
CA GLN A 420 26.54 -40.08 -20.35
C GLN A 420 27.38 -41.35 -20.04
N THR A 421 26.70 -42.44 -19.72
CA THR A 421 27.28 -43.76 -19.84
C THR A 421 27.52 -43.99 -21.33
N ILE A 422 28.77 -43.78 -21.76
CA ILE A 422 29.21 -44.25 -23.07
C ILE A 422 29.31 -45.76 -22.96
N PRO A 423 28.42 -46.55 -23.53
CA PRO A 423 28.72 -47.96 -23.73
C PRO A 423 29.67 -48.04 -24.90
N ASN A 424 30.85 -48.50 -24.60
CA ASN A 424 31.82 -48.94 -25.61
C ASN A 424 31.20 -50.13 -26.36
N LEU A 425 30.52 -49.87 -27.49
CA LEU A 425 30.02 -50.91 -28.39
C LEU A 425 30.55 -50.64 -29.79
N ALA A 426 31.44 -51.54 -30.14
CA ALA A 426 31.99 -51.71 -31.48
C ALA A 426 30.91 -51.66 -32.57
N ALA A 427 31.27 -51.00 -33.64
CA ALA A 427 30.74 -51.01 -34.99
C ALA A 427 29.60 -51.98 -35.28
N ASN A 428 28.44 -51.43 -35.66
CA ASN A 428 27.64 -52.04 -36.72
C ASN A 428 26.87 -50.97 -37.54
N THR A 429 27.18 -51.00 -38.79
CA THR A 429 26.88 -50.15 -39.91
C THR A 429 25.39 -50.25 -40.37
N TYR A 430 24.44 -49.61 -39.68
CA TYR A 430 23.04 -49.56 -40.22
C TYR A 430 22.24 -48.29 -39.88
N MET A 431 22.84 -47.25 -39.31
CA MET A 431 22.09 -46.03 -38.91
C MET A 431 22.03 -44.83 -39.90
N PRO A 432 22.78 -44.73 -40.97
CA PRO A 432 22.70 -43.58 -41.89
C PRO A 432 21.45 -43.55 -42.81
N GLN A 433 20.83 -44.70 -43.04
CA GLN A 433 19.70 -44.74 -43.99
C GLN A 433 18.34 -44.38 -43.40
N LEU A 434 18.16 -44.59 -42.09
CA LEU A 434 16.92 -44.18 -41.40
C LEU A 434 16.87 -42.67 -41.11
N LEU A 435 18.01 -42.05 -40.84
CA LEU A 435 18.09 -40.60 -40.57
C LEU A 435 17.81 -39.80 -41.88
N ASN A 436 18.36 -40.25 -42.99
CA ASN A 436 18.15 -39.62 -44.32
C ASN A 436 16.73 -39.78 -44.84
N SER A 437 16.00 -40.84 -44.46
CA SER A 437 14.60 -41.03 -44.83
C SER A 437 13.64 -40.15 -43.98
N LEU A 438 13.99 -39.86 -42.75
CA LEU A 438 13.24 -38.94 -41.87
C LEU A 438 13.44 -37.47 -42.26
N ILE A 439 14.67 -37.10 -42.68
CA ILE A 439 14.94 -35.74 -43.19
C ILE A 439 14.30 -35.49 -44.55
N ALA A 440 14.18 -36.50 -45.41
CA ALA A 440 13.53 -36.37 -46.71
C ALA A 440 12.01 -36.34 -46.63
N ALA A 441 11.38 -36.85 -45.58
CA ALA A 441 9.94 -36.79 -45.35
C ALA A 441 9.46 -35.48 -44.75
N ASN A 442 10.38 -34.66 -44.18
CA ASN A 442 10.01 -33.47 -43.40
C ASN A 442 10.10 -32.14 -44.16
N ASN A 443 10.31 -32.16 -45.48
CA ASN A 443 10.57 -30.96 -46.29
C ASN A 443 9.33 -30.43 -47.05
N GLN A 444 8.11 -30.74 -46.61
CA GLN A 444 6.91 -30.32 -47.33
C GLN A 444 5.82 -29.61 -46.50
N ILE A 445 6.05 -29.36 -45.20
CA ILE A 445 5.08 -28.64 -44.37
C ILE A 445 5.80 -27.44 -43.69
N PRO A 446 5.24 -26.22 -43.76
CA PRO A 446 5.79 -25.07 -43.05
C PRO A 446 5.96 -25.34 -41.55
N VAL A 447 7.00 -24.78 -40.93
CA VAL A 447 7.35 -25.01 -39.53
C VAL A 447 6.20 -24.67 -38.58
N ASP A 448 5.40 -23.70 -38.92
CA ASP A 448 4.27 -23.20 -38.13
C ASP A 448 3.13 -24.24 -38.06
N GLU A 449 2.86 -24.94 -39.18
CA GLU A 449 1.81 -25.95 -39.26
C GLU A 449 2.20 -27.23 -38.50
N GLN A 450 3.50 -27.53 -38.38
CA GLN A 450 4.01 -28.64 -37.60
C GLN A 450 3.92 -28.40 -36.08
N ALA A 451 4.15 -27.17 -35.63
CA ALA A 451 4.01 -26.80 -34.23
C ALA A 451 2.55 -26.86 -33.78
N ILE A 452 1.62 -26.41 -34.64
CA ILE A 452 0.17 -26.49 -34.40
C ILE A 452 -0.29 -27.96 -34.38
N GLN A 453 0.18 -28.79 -35.28
CA GLN A 453 -0.16 -30.22 -35.30
C GLN A 453 0.41 -30.99 -34.08
N LEU A 454 1.59 -30.65 -33.60
CA LEU A 454 2.15 -31.23 -32.37
C LEU A 454 1.33 -30.83 -31.12
N LEU A 455 0.93 -29.58 -31.00
CA LEU A 455 0.08 -29.10 -29.91
C LEU A 455 -1.32 -29.73 -29.95
N LEU A 456 -1.91 -29.85 -31.12
CA LEU A 456 -3.21 -30.51 -31.32
C LEU A 456 -3.16 -32.01 -31.02
N ASN A 457 -2.08 -32.71 -31.40
CA ASN A 457 -1.90 -34.13 -31.11
C ASN A 457 -1.67 -34.43 -29.63
N ASP A 458 -0.98 -33.55 -28.88
CA ASP A 458 -0.77 -33.69 -27.44
C ASP A 458 -2.06 -33.40 -26.66
N GLN A 459 -2.81 -32.40 -27.07
CA GLN A 459 -4.14 -32.08 -26.53
C GLN A 459 -5.18 -33.15 -26.89
N ALA A 460 -5.12 -33.70 -28.07
CA ALA A 460 -6.00 -34.80 -28.48
C ALA A 460 -5.77 -36.10 -27.71
N LYS A 461 -4.52 -36.37 -27.28
CA LYS A 461 -4.22 -37.49 -26.38
C LYS A 461 -4.73 -37.28 -24.96
N GLN A 462 -4.74 -36.05 -24.45
CA GLN A 462 -5.33 -35.70 -23.16
C GLN A 462 -6.86 -35.64 -23.22
N ALA A 463 -7.44 -35.24 -24.33
CA ALA A 463 -8.89 -35.21 -24.55
C ALA A 463 -9.52 -36.60 -24.76
N GLN A 464 -8.74 -37.65 -25.07
CA GLN A 464 -9.24 -39.03 -25.09
C GLN A 464 -9.69 -39.54 -23.70
N LEU A 465 -9.41 -38.79 -22.63
CA LEU A 465 -9.81 -39.11 -21.24
C LEU A 465 -11.14 -38.45 -20.83
N THR A 466 -11.71 -37.53 -21.61
CA THR A 466 -13.03 -36.92 -21.36
C THR A 466 -13.86 -36.98 -22.65
N SER A 467 -14.80 -37.92 -22.67
CA SER A 467 -15.63 -38.21 -23.82
C SER A 467 -16.81 -37.24 -23.92
N GLU A 468 -16.62 -36.05 -24.49
CA GLU A 468 -17.76 -35.19 -24.81
C GLU A 468 -17.83 -34.90 -26.30
N ALA A 469 -18.99 -35.21 -26.88
CA ALA A 469 -19.26 -35.18 -28.34
C ALA A 469 -19.10 -33.77 -28.95
N TRP A 470 -19.33 -32.72 -28.17
CA TRP A 470 -19.24 -31.31 -28.59
C TRP A 470 -17.79 -30.84 -28.86
N MET A 471 -16.80 -31.38 -28.12
CA MET A 471 -15.40 -31.02 -28.33
C MET A 471 -14.86 -31.54 -29.69
N LYS A 472 -15.35 -32.71 -30.09
CA LYS A 472 -15.03 -33.26 -31.42
C LYS A 472 -15.64 -32.45 -32.55
N ASP A 473 -16.85 -31.91 -32.35
CA ASP A 473 -17.55 -31.07 -33.31
C ASP A 473 -16.89 -29.69 -33.45
N LEU A 474 -16.43 -29.11 -32.33
CA LEU A 474 -15.68 -27.86 -32.30
C LEU A 474 -14.35 -27.98 -33.05
N ILE A 475 -13.58 -29.03 -32.77
CA ILE A 475 -12.30 -29.30 -33.45
C ILE A 475 -12.52 -29.49 -34.96
N ALA A 476 -13.55 -30.21 -35.34
CA ALA A 476 -13.87 -30.43 -36.75
C ALA A 476 -14.24 -29.12 -37.48
N LYS A 477 -14.94 -28.19 -36.81
CA LYS A 477 -15.33 -26.89 -37.39
C LYS A 477 -14.15 -25.91 -37.48
N ILE A 478 -13.23 -25.91 -36.48
CA ILE A 478 -11.97 -25.15 -36.54
C ILE A 478 -11.10 -25.65 -37.71
N GLN A 479 -10.99 -26.97 -37.88
CA GLN A 479 -10.23 -27.58 -39.00
C GLN A 479 -10.87 -27.30 -40.37
N ALA A 480 -12.17 -27.02 -40.45
CA ALA A 480 -12.87 -26.68 -41.66
C ALA A 480 -12.74 -25.20 -42.07
N GLY A 481 -12.03 -24.36 -41.30
CA GLY A 481 -11.75 -22.94 -41.61
C GLY A 481 -13.00 -22.05 -41.58
N GLN A 482 -13.93 -22.29 -40.67
CA GLN A 482 -15.10 -21.40 -40.47
C GLN A 482 -14.71 -20.11 -39.75
N ASN A 483 -15.42 -19.01 -40.03
CA ASN A 483 -15.15 -17.68 -39.51
C ASN A 483 -15.21 -17.61 -37.97
N ASP A 484 -14.40 -16.75 -37.39
CA ASP A 484 -14.27 -16.53 -35.92
C ASP A 484 -15.61 -16.19 -35.24
N GLU A 485 -16.56 -15.54 -35.96
CA GLU A 485 -17.88 -15.19 -35.43
C GLU A 485 -18.76 -16.43 -35.18
N ASP A 486 -18.66 -17.47 -36.00
CA ASP A 486 -19.42 -18.73 -35.84
C ASP A 486 -18.89 -19.56 -34.67
N ILE A 487 -17.57 -19.50 -34.41
CA ILE A 487 -16.91 -20.16 -33.27
C ILE A 487 -17.29 -19.48 -31.95
N LEU A 488 -17.32 -18.15 -31.91
CA LEU A 488 -17.76 -17.36 -30.78
C LEU A 488 -19.24 -17.58 -30.43
N ALA A 489 -20.10 -17.72 -31.43
CA ALA A 489 -21.51 -18.00 -31.22
C ALA A 489 -21.75 -19.38 -30.56
N ILE A 490 -21.02 -20.41 -30.96
CA ILE A 490 -21.09 -21.75 -30.38
C ILE A 490 -20.57 -21.74 -28.91
N LEU A 491 -19.49 -21.01 -28.66
CA LEU A 491 -18.95 -20.86 -27.32
C LEU A 491 -19.88 -20.09 -26.38
N SER A 492 -20.59 -19.08 -26.89
CA SER A 492 -21.56 -18.31 -26.07
C SER A 492 -22.82 -19.10 -25.74
N GLU A 493 -23.21 -20.06 -26.59
CA GLU A 493 -24.37 -20.94 -26.39
C GLU A 493 -24.07 -22.06 -25.35
N LEU A 494 -22.81 -22.45 -25.21
CA LEU A 494 -22.35 -23.47 -24.28
C LEU A 494 -22.03 -22.91 -22.85
N TYR A 495 -21.88 -21.60 -22.73
CA TYR A 495 -21.49 -20.93 -21.49
C TYR A 495 -22.49 -20.99 -20.29
N PRO A 496 -23.80 -21.18 -20.49
CA PRO A 496 -24.74 -21.21 -19.36
C PRO A 496 -24.80 -22.52 -18.55
N THR A 497 -24.12 -23.56 -18.96
CA THR A 497 -24.41 -24.91 -18.44
C THR A 497 -23.27 -25.60 -17.66
N GLU A 498 -22.06 -25.05 -17.62
CA GLU A 498 -20.96 -25.71 -16.89
C GLU A 498 -20.13 -24.78 -16.00
N ASP A 499 -20.32 -24.92 -14.70
CA ASP A 499 -19.60 -24.25 -13.61
C ASP A 499 -18.29 -25.02 -13.25
N GLU A 500 -17.40 -25.29 -14.19
CA GLU A 500 -16.09 -25.88 -13.87
C GLU A 500 -14.93 -24.90 -14.05
N PRO A 501 -14.29 -24.41 -12.94
CA PRO A 501 -13.15 -23.49 -12.98
C PRO A 501 -11.95 -24.01 -13.80
N ALA A 502 -11.78 -25.34 -13.86
CA ALA A 502 -10.70 -25.98 -14.59
C ALA A 502 -10.85 -25.88 -16.13
N LEU A 503 -12.10 -25.84 -16.63
CA LEU A 503 -12.37 -25.67 -18.05
C LEU A 503 -12.14 -24.23 -18.49
N GLN A 504 -12.52 -23.26 -17.64
CA GLN A 504 -12.32 -21.84 -17.87
C GLN A 504 -10.82 -21.47 -17.93
N GLU A 505 -10.00 -22.05 -17.07
CA GLU A 505 -8.55 -21.84 -17.10
C GLU A 505 -7.90 -22.44 -18.36
N LYS A 506 -8.33 -23.63 -18.77
CA LYS A 506 -7.80 -24.28 -19.99
C LYS A 506 -8.20 -23.53 -21.27
N LEU A 507 -9.42 -23.04 -21.35
CA LEU A 507 -9.88 -22.23 -22.48
C LEU A 507 -9.14 -20.89 -22.55
N THR A 508 -8.92 -20.24 -21.42
CA THR A 508 -8.17 -18.98 -21.34
C THR A 508 -6.73 -19.17 -21.83
N ARG A 509 -6.07 -20.25 -21.47
CA ARG A 509 -4.71 -20.58 -21.95
C ARG A 509 -4.68 -20.87 -23.45
N LEU A 510 -5.70 -21.54 -23.97
CA LEU A 510 -5.82 -21.83 -25.41
C LEU A 510 -6.04 -20.55 -26.25
N PHE A 511 -6.90 -19.64 -25.79
CA PHE A 511 -7.11 -18.36 -26.46
C PHE A 511 -5.87 -17.46 -26.40
N PHE A 512 -5.18 -17.44 -25.27
CA PHE A 512 -3.93 -16.69 -25.13
C PHE A 512 -2.84 -17.23 -26.09
N ALA A 513 -2.69 -18.54 -26.18
CA ALA A 513 -1.74 -19.16 -27.12
C ALA A 513 -2.09 -18.84 -28.58
N ALA A 514 -3.37 -18.88 -28.96
CA ALA A 514 -3.83 -18.54 -30.30
C ALA A 514 -3.62 -17.06 -30.66
N GLU A 515 -3.83 -16.15 -29.70
CA GLU A 515 -3.60 -14.71 -29.88
C GLU A 515 -2.10 -14.38 -30.04
N VAL A 516 -1.23 -15.00 -29.22
CA VAL A 516 0.22 -14.84 -29.33
C VAL A 516 0.74 -15.37 -30.67
N PHE A 517 0.24 -16.53 -31.12
CA PHE A 517 0.60 -17.06 -32.43
C PHE A 517 0.10 -16.19 -33.59
N GLY A 518 -1.12 -15.64 -33.49
CA GLY A 518 -1.66 -14.73 -34.51
C GLY A 518 -0.84 -13.42 -34.62
N ARG A 519 -0.35 -12.89 -33.54
CA ARG A 519 0.54 -11.69 -33.53
C ARG A 519 1.92 -11.99 -34.10
N LEU A 520 2.52 -13.14 -33.76
CA LEU A 520 3.82 -13.55 -34.30
C LEU A 520 3.79 -13.85 -35.80
N SER A 521 2.70 -14.42 -36.31
CA SER A 521 2.55 -14.67 -37.75
C SER A 521 2.37 -13.38 -38.55
N THR A 522 1.64 -12.39 -38.04
CA THR A 522 1.50 -11.07 -38.67
C THR A 522 2.77 -10.24 -38.66
N GLU A 523 3.60 -10.33 -37.59
CA GLU A 523 4.92 -9.69 -37.54
C GLU A 523 5.91 -10.35 -38.51
N ALA A 524 5.89 -11.69 -38.64
CA ALA A 524 6.73 -12.42 -39.59
C ALA A 524 6.36 -12.17 -41.06
N GLU A 525 5.10 -11.92 -41.36
CA GLU A 525 4.64 -11.51 -42.71
C GLU A 525 5.01 -10.04 -43.03
N ALA A 526 5.07 -9.16 -42.01
CA ALA A 526 5.45 -7.77 -42.19
C ALA A 526 6.97 -7.58 -42.39
N ASP A 527 7.82 -8.49 -41.90
CA ASP A 527 9.28 -8.45 -42.10
C ASP A 527 9.75 -9.11 -43.41
N ASN A 528 8.87 -9.86 -44.09
CA ASN A 528 9.17 -10.55 -45.36
C ASN A 528 8.50 -9.89 -46.61
N GLY A 529 7.89 -8.71 -46.46
CA GLY A 529 7.26 -7.92 -47.53
C GLY A 529 8.05 -6.59 -47.88
#